data_294afdd87187c632f4fecac69e393a22
#
_entry.id   294afdd87187c632f4fecac69e393a22
#
_cell.length_a   1.000
_cell.length_b   1.000
_cell.length_c   1.000
_cell.angle_alpha   90.00
_cell.angle_beta   90.00
_cell.angle_gamma   90.00
#
_symmetry.space_group_name_H-M   'P 1'
#
loop_
_entity.id
_entity.type
_entity.pdbx_description
1 polymer ?
#
loop_
_entity_poly.entity_id
_entity_poly.type
_entity_poly.pdbx_seq_one_letter_code
_entity_poly.pdbx_strand_id
1 'polypeptide(L)'
;MNQLKEKLSIIFDKYLEEFKEVNEYIYNNPELGHQEFKACEALTNLLKKHNFETSDNYAGIPTAFIGKYKSGNGGAKVAILAEYDALPGIGHGCGHNIFGVTSVAAGILLKEIMGDVVGEVLVIGTPAEETCGAKVDMAKAGIFNDIDIAMAVHPTGEAHTRSGKSQAMEAIQFTFKGKTAHAAGSPHEGINALDGVLMLFNSINALRQQTLETARIHGIISNGGKAANIIPDLAVANFYVRAQTLSYLKELVERVKNCARGAALATGTTLEMENYETSFANLVTNKKLSETYEKNLILQGITKIVDKEGFGSTDMGDVSHCCPTIHPSFPLTTNHLTGHSVEFACATVQPEAYKGMKEAAIAMALTAMDIFTNPQLLKEIKEEFKNSSK
;
A
#
# COMPACT_ATOMS: atom_id res chain seq x y z
N MET A 1 -16.40 -16.77 21.13
CA MET A 1 -16.23 -16.41 19.70
C MET A 1 -17.49 -16.62 18.85
N ASN A 2 -18.17 -17.81 18.83
CA ASN A 2 -19.39 -18.00 18.01
C ASN A 2 -20.50 -16.99 18.32
N GLN A 3 -20.80 -16.71 19.59
CA GLN A 3 -21.78 -15.69 19.97
C GLN A 3 -21.39 -14.28 19.52
N LEU A 4 -20.08 -13.93 19.58
CA LEU A 4 -19.60 -12.65 19.10
C LEU A 4 -19.72 -12.53 17.58
N LYS A 5 -19.42 -13.59 16.83
CA LYS A 5 -19.62 -13.64 15.37
C LYS A 5 -21.08 -13.39 15.00
N GLU A 6 -22.03 -14.06 15.65
CA GLU A 6 -23.46 -13.87 15.40
C GLU A 6 -23.90 -12.43 15.73
N LYS A 7 -23.46 -11.89 16.88
CA LYS A 7 -23.71 -10.50 17.26
C LYS A 7 -23.17 -9.53 16.22
N LEU A 8 -21.93 -9.70 15.75
CA LEU A 8 -21.31 -8.87 14.72
C LEU A 8 -22.05 -8.93 13.39
N SER A 9 -22.53 -10.14 13.00
CA SER A 9 -23.33 -10.30 11.80
C SER A 9 -24.62 -9.48 11.86
N ILE A 10 -25.32 -9.53 12.98
CA ILE A 10 -26.56 -8.76 13.20
C ILE A 10 -26.27 -7.24 13.21
N ILE A 11 -25.16 -6.82 13.84
CA ILE A 11 -24.78 -5.40 13.87
C ILE A 11 -24.40 -4.91 12.48
N PHE A 12 -23.65 -5.69 11.71
CA PHE A 12 -23.29 -5.33 10.34
C PHE A 12 -24.55 -5.16 9.47
N ASP A 13 -25.49 -6.13 9.54
CA ASP A 13 -26.73 -6.08 8.76
C ASP A 13 -27.59 -4.87 9.14
N LYS A 14 -27.57 -4.47 10.41
CA LYS A 14 -28.24 -3.24 10.90
C LYS A 14 -27.68 -1.97 10.25
N TYR A 15 -26.36 -1.91 10.01
CA TYR A 15 -25.69 -0.74 9.47
C TYR A 15 -25.36 -0.85 7.96
N LEU A 16 -25.76 -1.94 7.31
CA LEU A 16 -25.39 -2.24 5.93
C LEU A 16 -25.75 -1.12 4.96
N GLU A 17 -26.98 -0.57 5.05
CA GLU A 17 -27.40 0.48 4.13
C GLU A 17 -26.57 1.77 4.32
N GLU A 18 -26.19 2.09 5.54
CA GLU A 18 -25.31 3.22 5.82
C GLU A 18 -23.91 3.03 5.22
N PHE A 19 -23.36 1.81 5.32
CA PHE A 19 -22.08 1.47 4.68
C PHE A 19 -22.17 1.52 3.15
N LYS A 20 -23.27 1.07 2.58
CA LYS A 20 -23.54 1.16 1.14
C LYS A 20 -23.60 2.60 0.66
N GLU A 21 -24.36 3.47 1.34
CA GLU A 21 -24.48 4.89 1.01
C GLU A 21 -23.12 5.58 0.95
N VAL A 22 -22.24 5.32 1.93
CA VAL A 22 -20.90 5.90 1.95
C VAL A 22 -20.02 5.30 0.84
N ASN A 23 -20.07 3.99 0.60
CA ASN A 23 -19.32 3.34 -0.46
C ASN A 23 -19.72 3.86 -1.85
N GLU A 24 -21.00 3.95 -2.14
CA GLU A 24 -21.53 4.47 -3.38
C GLU A 24 -21.24 5.96 -3.57
N TYR A 25 -21.27 6.73 -2.47
CA TYR A 25 -20.87 8.14 -2.53
C TYR A 25 -19.41 8.31 -2.93
N ILE A 26 -18.49 7.54 -2.32
CA ILE A 26 -17.06 7.58 -2.66
C ILE A 26 -16.86 7.08 -4.11
N TYR A 27 -17.52 5.98 -4.49
CA TYR A 27 -17.47 5.44 -5.86
C TYR A 27 -17.87 6.47 -6.92
N ASN A 28 -18.94 7.23 -6.66
CA ASN A 28 -19.48 8.24 -7.60
C ASN A 28 -18.71 9.58 -7.55
N ASN A 29 -17.80 9.75 -6.60
CA ASN A 29 -16.95 10.93 -6.45
C ASN A 29 -15.47 10.54 -6.37
N PRO A 30 -14.89 9.92 -7.40
CA PRO A 30 -13.51 9.46 -7.35
C PRO A 30 -12.54 10.65 -7.28
N GLU A 31 -11.63 10.60 -6.32
CA GLU A 31 -10.61 11.63 -6.08
C GLU A 31 -9.22 10.99 -6.11
N LEU A 32 -8.26 11.66 -6.74
CA LEU A 32 -6.89 11.17 -6.85
C LEU A 32 -6.11 11.39 -5.56
N GLY A 33 -4.98 10.70 -5.43
CA GLY A 33 -4.13 10.78 -4.26
C GLY A 33 -3.81 12.22 -3.82
N HIS A 34 -3.92 12.47 -2.52
CA HIS A 34 -3.85 13.77 -1.83
C HIS A 34 -4.95 14.78 -2.21
N GLN A 35 -6.00 14.35 -2.91
CA GLN A 35 -7.16 15.16 -3.26
C GLN A 35 -8.48 14.53 -2.77
N GLU A 36 -8.41 13.51 -1.94
CA GLU A 36 -9.50 12.67 -1.45
C GLU A 36 -10.31 13.35 -0.32
N PHE A 37 -10.66 14.62 -0.48
CA PHE A 37 -11.34 15.40 0.56
C PHE A 37 -12.75 14.89 0.85
N LYS A 38 -13.51 14.54 -0.19
CA LYS A 38 -14.90 14.04 -0.05
C LYS A 38 -14.91 12.65 0.57
N ALA A 39 -14.00 11.76 0.15
CA ALA A 39 -13.88 10.42 0.72
C ALA A 39 -13.46 10.50 2.19
N CYS A 40 -12.46 11.33 2.52
CA CYS A 40 -12.01 11.60 3.89
C CYS A 40 -13.17 12.11 4.77
N GLU A 41 -13.94 13.12 4.30
CA GLU A 41 -15.07 13.67 5.02
C GLU A 41 -16.19 12.63 5.24
N ALA A 42 -16.52 11.85 4.21
CA ALA A 42 -17.56 10.82 4.30
C ALA A 42 -17.20 9.73 5.33
N LEU A 43 -15.96 9.21 5.30
CA LEU A 43 -15.47 8.21 6.26
C LEU A 43 -15.37 8.78 7.68
N THR A 44 -14.90 10.01 7.83
CA THR A 44 -14.80 10.68 9.13
C THR A 44 -16.20 10.93 9.73
N ASN A 45 -17.18 11.36 8.92
CA ASN A 45 -18.54 11.57 9.35
C ASN A 45 -19.21 10.26 9.78
N LEU A 46 -18.95 9.15 9.08
CA LEU A 46 -19.41 7.82 9.46
C LEU A 46 -18.86 7.42 10.84
N LEU A 47 -17.57 7.64 11.10
CA LEU A 47 -16.96 7.40 12.42
C LEU A 47 -17.54 8.28 13.51
N LYS A 48 -17.76 9.59 13.26
CA LYS A 48 -18.40 10.53 14.21
C LYS A 48 -19.80 10.07 14.59
N LYS A 49 -20.60 9.64 13.61
CA LYS A 49 -21.96 9.12 13.84
C LYS A 49 -21.96 7.92 14.79
N HIS A 50 -20.89 7.10 14.75
CA HIS A 50 -20.69 5.96 15.64
C HIS A 50 -19.85 6.30 16.88
N ASN A 51 -19.76 7.57 17.28
CA ASN A 51 -19.10 8.05 18.49
C ASN A 51 -17.60 7.71 18.59
N PHE A 52 -16.88 7.78 17.47
CA PHE A 52 -15.42 7.88 17.49
C PHE A 52 -15.01 9.35 17.69
N GLU A 53 -13.95 9.55 18.45
CA GLU A 53 -13.23 10.83 18.44
C GLU A 53 -12.41 10.92 17.17
N THR A 54 -12.67 11.92 16.33
CA THR A 54 -12.02 12.03 15.01
C THR A 54 -11.19 13.30 14.90
N SER A 55 -10.10 13.20 14.13
CA SER A 55 -9.28 14.34 13.75
C SER A 55 -8.89 14.20 12.28
N ASP A 56 -9.14 15.25 11.52
CA ASP A 56 -8.73 15.40 10.14
C ASP A 56 -7.32 16.00 10.06
N ASN A 57 -6.70 16.05 8.89
CA ASN A 57 -5.33 16.53 8.67
C ASN A 57 -4.32 15.79 9.57
N TYR A 58 -4.51 14.46 9.66
CA TYR A 58 -3.69 13.63 10.53
C TYR A 58 -2.26 13.50 9.97
N ALA A 59 -1.28 13.54 10.87
CA ALA A 59 0.15 13.54 10.52
C ALA A 59 0.57 14.71 9.57
N GLY A 60 -0.20 15.80 9.52
CA GLY A 60 0.05 16.93 8.62
C GLY A 60 -0.36 16.67 7.16
N ILE A 61 -1.10 15.59 6.89
CA ILE A 61 -1.61 15.23 5.56
C ILE A 61 -3.07 15.66 5.47
N PRO A 62 -3.45 16.62 4.62
CA PRO A 62 -4.77 17.25 4.61
C PRO A 62 -5.94 16.27 4.43
N THR A 63 -5.74 15.22 3.63
CA THR A 63 -6.76 14.21 3.34
C THR A 63 -6.67 12.96 4.22
N ALA A 64 -5.74 12.92 5.19
CA ALA A 64 -5.65 11.86 6.17
C ALA A 64 -6.50 12.16 7.41
N PHE A 65 -7.00 11.12 8.06
CA PHE A 65 -7.77 11.23 9.30
C PHE A 65 -7.38 10.15 10.31
N ILE A 66 -7.79 10.35 11.55
CA ILE A 66 -7.80 9.31 12.58
C ILE A 66 -9.14 9.34 13.32
N GLY A 67 -9.73 8.15 13.48
CA GLY A 67 -10.84 7.91 14.39
C GLY A 67 -10.38 7.05 15.56
N LYS A 68 -10.64 7.50 16.78
CA LYS A 68 -10.21 6.84 18.01
C LYS A 68 -11.41 6.42 18.86
N TYR A 69 -11.35 5.21 19.38
CA TYR A 69 -12.23 4.75 20.43
C TYR A 69 -11.41 4.03 21.49
N LYS A 70 -11.59 4.41 22.74
CA LYS A 70 -10.86 3.84 23.87
C LYS A 70 -11.84 3.32 24.92
N SER A 71 -11.63 2.07 25.36
CA SER A 71 -12.29 1.46 26.49
C SER A 71 -11.30 1.21 27.60
N GLY A 72 -11.56 1.77 28.78
CA GLY A 72 -10.69 1.67 29.95
C GLY A 72 -9.36 2.41 29.83
N ASN A 73 -8.43 2.12 30.75
CA ASN A 73 -7.09 2.71 30.76
C ASN A 73 -6.04 1.62 30.49
N GLY A 74 -5.15 1.86 29.53
CA GLY A 74 -4.17 0.87 29.08
C GLY A 74 -4.75 -0.03 27.99
N GLY A 75 -4.27 -1.29 27.94
CA GLY A 75 -4.64 -2.28 26.91
C GLY A 75 -3.86 -2.10 25.60
N ALA A 76 -4.11 -3.00 24.65
CA ALA A 76 -3.47 -2.96 23.36
C ALA A 76 -4.06 -1.84 22.47
N LYS A 77 -3.25 -1.33 21.54
CA LYS A 77 -3.65 -0.39 20.49
C LYS A 77 -3.71 -1.13 19.15
N VAL A 78 -4.88 -1.20 18.58
CA VAL A 78 -5.14 -1.85 17.28
C VAL A 78 -5.46 -0.80 16.25
N ALA A 79 -4.67 -0.72 15.18
CA ALA A 79 -4.94 0.13 14.03
C ALA A 79 -5.60 -0.65 12.91
N ILE A 80 -6.65 -0.08 12.32
CA ILE A 80 -7.29 -0.53 11.09
C ILE A 80 -7.08 0.59 10.09
N LEU A 81 -6.34 0.31 9.00
CA LEU A 81 -5.97 1.31 8.01
C LEU A 81 -6.99 1.34 6.89
N ALA A 82 -7.32 2.53 6.41
CA ALA A 82 -8.32 2.77 5.38
C ALA A 82 -7.69 3.50 4.19
N GLU A 83 -7.79 2.93 2.99
CA GLU A 83 -7.43 3.54 1.72
C GLU A 83 -8.70 3.99 0.99
N TYR A 84 -8.64 5.08 0.21
CA TYR A 84 -9.81 5.66 -0.46
C TYR A 84 -9.49 6.51 -1.68
N ASP A 85 -8.25 6.50 -2.17
CA ASP A 85 -7.84 7.16 -3.41
C ASP A 85 -8.30 6.39 -4.66
N ALA A 86 -8.44 7.10 -5.78
CA ALA A 86 -8.86 6.59 -7.06
C ALA A 86 -7.75 6.68 -8.10
N LEU A 87 -7.89 5.93 -9.19
CA LEU A 87 -6.99 5.91 -10.34
C LEU A 87 -7.42 6.93 -11.41
N PRO A 88 -6.47 7.57 -12.09
CA PRO A 88 -6.79 8.48 -13.20
C PRO A 88 -7.57 7.78 -14.32
N GLY A 89 -8.72 8.34 -14.70
CA GLY A 89 -9.53 7.87 -15.82
C GLY A 89 -10.31 6.58 -15.61
N ILE A 90 -10.05 5.84 -14.53
CA ILE A 90 -10.70 4.56 -14.22
C ILE A 90 -11.60 4.68 -12.97
N GLY A 91 -11.37 5.67 -12.12
CA GLY A 91 -12.03 5.78 -10.83
C GLY A 91 -11.49 4.74 -9.83
N HIS A 92 -12.37 4.11 -9.06
CA HIS A 92 -11.95 3.14 -8.04
C HIS A 92 -11.59 1.75 -8.59
N GLY A 93 -10.72 1.72 -9.62
CA GLY A 93 -10.25 0.49 -10.26
C GLY A 93 -9.40 -0.43 -9.37
N CYS A 94 -8.91 0.05 -8.22
CA CYS A 94 -8.27 -0.74 -7.17
C CYS A 94 -9.22 -1.10 -6.03
N GLY A 95 -10.44 -0.50 -6.00
CA GLY A 95 -11.46 -0.80 -5.01
C GLY A 95 -11.29 -0.09 -3.66
N HIS A 96 -10.54 1.00 -3.62
CA HIS A 96 -10.28 1.73 -2.38
C HIS A 96 -11.54 2.38 -1.78
N ASN A 97 -12.61 2.63 -2.57
CA ASN A 97 -13.90 3.04 -2.05
C ASN A 97 -14.45 2.03 -1.02
N ILE A 98 -14.55 0.75 -1.41
CA ILE A 98 -15.04 -0.31 -0.51
C ILE A 98 -14.00 -0.70 0.55
N PHE A 99 -12.72 -0.56 0.26
CA PHE A 99 -11.65 -0.77 1.25
C PHE A 99 -11.79 0.20 2.43
N GLY A 100 -11.88 1.50 2.16
CA GLY A 100 -12.02 2.52 3.20
C GLY A 100 -13.25 2.26 4.09
N VAL A 101 -14.38 1.95 3.46
CA VAL A 101 -15.63 1.64 4.20
C VAL A 101 -15.53 0.33 4.98
N THR A 102 -14.85 -0.71 4.44
CA THR A 102 -14.61 -1.97 5.15
C THR A 102 -13.81 -1.75 6.43
N SER A 103 -12.79 -0.91 6.37
CA SER A 103 -11.95 -0.57 7.52
C SER A 103 -12.71 0.20 8.59
N VAL A 104 -13.50 1.20 8.18
CA VAL A 104 -14.39 1.95 9.10
C VAL A 104 -15.45 1.02 9.71
N ALA A 105 -16.07 0.16 8.92
CA ALA A 105 -17.05 -0.81 9.41
C ALA A 105 -16.43 -1.76 10.44
N ALA A 106 -15.21 -2.25 10.21
CA ALA A 106 -14.50 -3.10 11.18
C ALA A 106 -14.26 -2.37 12.51
N GLY A 107 -13.85 -1.11 12.46
CA GLY A 107 -13.70 -0.27 13.66
C GLY A 107 -15.02 -0.10 14.43
N ILE A 108 -16.12 0.21 13.74
CA ILE A 108 -17.46 0.34 14.31
C ILE A 108 -17.93 -0.97 14.95
N LEU A 109 -17.80 -2.09 14.22
CA LEU A 109 -18.16 -3.40 14.72
C LEU A 109 -17.38 -3.78 15.97
N LEU A 110 -16.07 -3.52 15.97
CA LEU A 110 -15.21 -3.78 17.12
C LEU A 110 -15.67 -3.00 18.34
N LYS A 111 -15.91 -1.70 18.19
CA LYS A 111 -16.42 -0.84 19.25
C LYS A 111 -17.72 -1.39 19.86
N GLU A 112 -18.68 -1.83 19.03
CA GLU A 112 -20.00 -2.34 19.46
C GLU A 112 -19.92 -3.64 20.30
N ILE A 113 -18.79 -4.37 20.21
CA ILE A 113 -18.62 -5.61 20.96
C ILE A 113 -17.62 -5.51 22.13
N MET A 114 -16.84 -4.41 22.21
CA MET A 114 -15.80 -4.29 23.24
C MET A 114 -16.36 -4.32 24.67
N GLY A 115 -17.51 -3.67 24.92
CA GLY A 115 -18.04 -3.60 26.27
C GLY A 115 -17.00 -3.06 27.26
N ASP A 116 -16.72 -3.86 28.32
CA ASP A 116 -15.73 -3.52 29.35
C ASP A 116 -14.29 -4.00 28.99
N VAL A 117 -14.08 -4.55 27.80
CA VAL A 117 -12.75 -5.01 27.36
C VAL A 117 -11.86 -3.78 27.14
N VAL A 118 -10.69 -3.79 27.81
CA VAL A 118 -9.77 -2.66 27.80
C VAL A 118 -8.90 -2.68 26.53
N GLY A 119 -8.88 -1.57 25.80
CA GLY A 119 -8.08 -1.42 24.59
C GLY A 119 -8.39 -0.12 23.83
N GLU A 120 -7.63 0.13 22.80
CA GLU A 120 -7.76 1.30 21.92
C GLU A 120 -7.92 0.88 20.46
N VAL A 121 -8.98 1.34 19.81
CA VAL A 121 -9.26 1.12 18.39
C VAL A 121 -8.92 2.41 17.65
N LEU A 122 -8.04 2.31 16.67
CA LEU A 122 -7.63 3.39 15.79
C LEU A 122 -8.05 3.05 14.36
N VAL A 123 -8.93 3.84 13.76
CA VAL A 123 -9.20 3.78 12.32
C VAL A 123 -8.42 4.92 11.69
N ILE A 124 -7.42 4.61 10.87
CA ILE A 124 -6.51 5.60 10.30
C ILE A 124 -6.73 5.66 8.80
N GLY A 125 -7.15 6.82 8.31
CA GLY A 125 -7.25 7.11 6.88
C GLY A 125 -5.87 7.40 6.31
N THR A 126 -5.48 6.59 5.33
CA THR A 126 -4.16 6.60 4.69
C THR A 126 -4.32 6.84 3.19
N PRO A 127 -4.37 8.12 2.75
CA PRO A 127 -4.61 8.50 1.36
C PRO A 127 -3.44 8.16 0.43
N ALA A 128 -3.65 8.31 -0.88
CA ALA A 128 -2.65 8.34 -1.93
C ALA A 128 -1.79 7.07 -2.07
N GLU A 129 -2.35 5.85 -1.85
CA GLU A 129 -1.61 4.59 -2.01
C GLU A 129 -1.09 4.42 -3.44
N GLU A 130 -1.90 4.79 -4.43
CA GLU A 130 -1.62 4.63 -5.86
C GLU A 130 -0.62 5.66 -6.43
N THR A 131 -0.17 6.61 -5.60
CA THR A 131 0.71 7.70 -6.06
C THR A 131 1.91 7.91 -5.14
N CYS A 132 1.71 8.64 -4.04
CA CYS A 132 2.80 9.07 -3.15
C CYS A 132 2.95 8.19 -1.91
N GLY A 133 1.93 7.36 -1.57
CA GLY A 133 1.96 6.45 -0.43
C GLY A 133 2.03 7.17 0.92
N ALA A 134 0.90 7.73 1.39
CA ALA A 134 0.88 8.48 2.65
C ALA A 134 1.41 7.69 3.86
N LYS A 135 1.29 6.35 3.84
CA LYS A 135 1.81 5.47 4.91
C LYS A 135 3.32 5.56 5.05
N VAL A 136 4.05 5.85 3.95
CA VAL A 136 5.51 6.07 4.00
C VAL A 136 5.85 7.29 4.87
N ASP A 137 5.16 8.41 4.66
CA ASP A 137 5.42 9.62 5.43
C ASP A 137 4.90 9.50 6.85
N MET A 138 3.77 8.84 7.08
CA MET A 138 3.27 8.48 8.41
C MET A 138 4.25 7.58 9.17
N ALA A 139 4.85 6.59 8.51
CA ALA A 139 5.87 5.71 9.11
C ALA A 139 7.13 6.50 9.48
N LYS A 140 7.63 7.36 8.60
CA LYS A 140 8.76 8.27 8.88
C LYS A 140 8.46 9.22 10.05
N ALA A 141 7.22 9.70 10.16
CA ALA A 141 6.77 10.54 11.28
C ALA A 141 6.58 9.77 12.60
N GLY A 142 6.75 8.44 12.60
CA GLY A 142 6.65 7.60 13.78
C GLY A 142 5.22 7.28 14.22
N ILE A 143 4.21 7.52 13.38
CA ILE A 143 2.79 7.32 13.70
C ILE A 143 2.49 5.87 14.11
N PHE A 144 3.19 4.90 13.55
CA PHE A 144 2.95 3.48 13.82
C PHE A 144 3.81 2.89 14.94
N ASN A 145 4.72 3.66 15.54
CA ASN A 145 5.68 3.13 16.54
C ASN A 145 5.01 2.68 17.84
N ASP A 146 3.92 3.32 18.24
CA ASP A 146 3.16 3.01 19.47
C ASP A 146 1.96 2.09 19.22
N ILE A 147 1.82 1.54 18.01
CA ILE A 147 0.73 0.63 17.62
C ILE A 147 1.17 -0.80 17.89
N ASP A 148 0.30 -1.58 18.52
CA ASP A 148 0.58 -2.97 18.86
C ASP A 148 0.40 -3.91 17.67
N ILE A 149 -0.63 -3.67 16.85
CA ILE A 149 -0.87 -4.33 15.57
C ILE A 149 -1.56 -3.40 14.58
N ALA A 150 -1.30 -3.58 13.28
CA ALA A 150 -1.99 -2.90 12.19
C ALA A 150 -2.61 -3.91 11.21
N MET A 151 -3.83 -3.64 10.78
CA MET A 151 -4.54 -4.45 9.79
C MET A 151 -5.09 -3.57 8.68
N ALA A 152 -4.95 -4.04 7.44
CA ALA A 152 -5.58 -3.49 6.25
C ALA A 152 -6.03 -4.65 5.37
N VAL A 153 -7.29 -4.67 4.91
CA VAL A 153 -7.83 -5.80 4.15
C VAL A 153 -8.33 -5.29 2.80
N HIS A 154 -7.59 -5.62 1.75
CA HIS A 154 -7.76 -5.10 0.41
C HIS A 154 -8.83 -5.88 -0.38
N PRO A 155 -9.69 -5.25 -1.21
CA PRO A 155 -10.56 -5.98 -2.11
C PRO A 155 -9.78 -6.73 -3.20
N THR A 156 -10.30 -7.87 -3.64
CA THR A 156 -9.73 -8.67 -4.73
C THR A 156 -10.84 -9.31 -5.59
N GLY A 157 -10.46 -10.02 -6.65
CA GLY A 157 -11.43 -10.62 -7.56
C GLY A 157 -12.30 -11.70 -6.90
N GLU A 158 -11.74 -12.90 -6.66
CA GLU A 158 -12.58 -14.11 -6.52
C GLU A 158 -12.48 -14.85 -5.17
N ALA A 159 -11.53 -14.54 -4.30
CA ALA A 159 -11.33 -15.31 -3.06
C ALA A 159 -10.68 -14.48 -1.95
N HIS A 160 -10.94 -14.86 -0.70
CA HIS A 160 -10.12 -14.38 0.41
C HIS A 160 -8.68 -14.85 0.25
N THR A 161 -7.74 -13.96 0.56
CA THR A 161 -6.32 -14.34 0.58
C THR A 161 -5.73 -14.20 1.98
N ARG A 162 -4.68 -14.97 2.24
CA ARG A 162 -3.80 -14.70 3.38
C ARG A 162 -3.03 -13.42 3.14
N SER A 163 -2.54 -12.82 4.22
CA SER A 163 -1.55 -11.76 4.09
C SER A 163 -0.29 -12.33 3.43
N GLY A 164 0.09 -11.74 2.31
CA GLY A 164 1.21 -12.20 1.49
C GLY A 164 2.49 -11.41 1.75
N LYS A 165 3.28 -11.28 0.69
CA LYS A 165 4.49 -10.46 0.64
C LYS A 165 4.34 -9.43 -0.48
N SER A 166 5.02 -8.30 -0.38
CA SER A 166 5.22 -7.36 -1.47
C SER A 166 6.71 -7.11 -1.68
N GLN A 167 7.08 -6.55 -2.81
CA GLN A 167 8.46 -6.15 -3.07
C GLN A 167 8.72 -4.73 -2.57
N ALA A 168 9.92 -4.50 -2.04
CA ALA A 168 10.45 -3.16 -1.89
C ALA A 168 10.76 -2.57 -3.28
N MET A 169 10.57 -1.26 -3.46
CA MET A 169 10.66 -0.58 -4.75
C MET A 169 11.29 0.80 -4.61
N GLU A 170 12.16 1.16 -5.54
CA GLU A 170 12.67 2.52 -5.71
C GLU A 170 12.56 2.95 -7.18
N ALA A 171 11.98 4.14 -7.41
CA ALA A 171 11.82 4.76 -8.72
C ALA A 171 12.86 5.86 -8.89
N ILE A 172 13.76 5.70 -9.86
CA ILE A 172 14.92 6.59 -10.04
C ILE A 172 14.94 7.16 -11.44
N GLN A 173 15.05 8.46 -11.53
CA GLN A 173 15.35 9.19 -12.77
C GLN A 173 16.85 9.45 -12.87
N PHE A 174 17.41 9.17 -14.04
CA PHE A 174 18.79 9.43 -14.40
C PHE A 174 18.80 10.46 -15.53
N THR A 175 19.31 11.66 -15.24
CA THR A 175 19.42 12.76 -16.19
C THR A 175 20.89 12.96 -16.58
N PHE A 176 21.19 12.68 -17.85
CA PHE A 176 22.50 12.92 -18.43
C PHE A 176 22.50 14.24 -19.17
N LYS A 177 23.49 15.09 -18.89
CA LYS A 177 23.72 16.38 -19.55
C LYS A 177 25.03 16.38 -20.29
N GLY A 178 24.97 16.78 -21.53
CA GLY A 178 26.11 16.84 -22.44
C GLY A 178 26.25 18.21 -23.10
N LYS A 179 26.67 18.21 -24.36
CA LYS A 179 26.88 19.42 -25.17
C LYS A 179 26.47 19.18 -26.61
N THR A 180 25.66 20.07 -27.18
CA THR A 180 25.28 19.98 -28.58
C THR A 180 26.44 20.23 -29.54
N ALA A 181 26.38 19.58 -30.68
CA ALA A 181 27.23 19.83 -31.83
C ALA A 181 26.51 19.37 -33.11
N HIS A 182 26.98 19.79 -34.29
CA HIS A 182 26.48 19.28 -35.54
C HIS A 182 26.99 17.85 -35.73
N ALA A 183 26.07 16.88 -35.76
CA ALA A 183 26.43 15.46 -35.70
C ALA A 183 27.34 14.96 -36.85
N ALA A 184 27.25 15.55 -38.03
CA ALA A 184 28.11 15.23 -39.17
C ALA A 184 29.30 16.19 -39.35
N GLY A 185 29.12 17.49 -39.01
CA GLY A 185 30.15 18.50 -39.28
C GLY A 185 31.25 18.59 -38.23
N SER A 186 30.87 18.58 -36.95
CA SER A 186 31.80 18.74 -35.82
C SER A 186 31.40 17.91 -34.60
N PRO A 187 31.20 16.56 -34.75
CA PRO A 187 30.76 15.69 -33.64
C PRO A 187 31.74 15.68 -32.45
N HIS A 188 33.02 15.90 -32.70
CA HIS A 188 34.07 15.94 -31.68
C HIS A 188 33.99 17.14 -30.74
N GLU A 189 33.18 18.17 -31.06
CA GLU A 189 32.92 19.32 -30.19
C GLU A 189 31.75 19.08 -29.24
N GLY A 190 30.96 18.00 -29.48
CA GLY A 190 29.80 17.60 -28.67
C GLY A 190 30.13 16.64 -27.56
N ILE A 191 29.22 16.51 -26.61
CA ILE A 191 29.17 15.46 -25.60
C ILE A 191 27.77 14.86 -25.67
N ASN A 192 27.67 13.60 -26.07
CA ASN A 192 26.38 12.98 -26.36
C ASN A 192 25.72 12.44 -25.09
N ALA A 193 24.68 13.12 -24.61
CA ALA A 193 23.92 12.69 -23.43
C ALA A 193 23.18 11.36 -23.67
N LEU A 194 22.72 11.09 -24.90
CA LEU A 194 22.03 9.83 -25.23
C LEU A 194 22.96 8.62 -25.10
N ASP A 195 24.24 8.75 -25.44
CA ASP A 195 25.20 7.67 -25.25
C ASP A 195 25.35 7.32 -23.77
N GLY A 196 25.27 8.29 -22.86
CA GLY A 196 25.23 8.06 -21.42
C GLY A 196 24.06 7.17 -21.01
N VAL A 197 22.86 7.45 -21.51
CA VAL A 197 21.67 6.63 -21.26
C VAL A 197 21.81 5.22 -21.86
N LEU A 198 22.28 5.10 -23.10
CA LEU A 198 22.49 3.81 -23.77
C LEU A 198 23.52 2.94 -23.02
N MET A 199 24.61 3.56 -22.55
CA MET A 199 25.60 2.86 -21.71
C MET A 199 25.04 2.44 -20.34
N LEU A 200 24.17 3.26 -19.73
CA LEU A 200 23.45 2.89 -18.51
C LEU A 200 22.62 1.62 -18.74
N PHE A 201 21.80 1.56 -19.81
CA PHE A 201 21.00 0.37 -20.14
C PHE A 201 21.88 -0.87 -20.35
N ASN A 202 23.00 -0.73 -21.09
CA ASN A 202 23.93 -1.84 -21.32
C ASN A 202 24.62 -2.30 -20.02
N SER A 203 25.02 -1.38 -19.16
CA SER A 203 25.62 -1.69 -17.86
C SER A 203 24.65 -2.40 -16.93
N ILE A 204 23.37 -1.97 -16.88
CA ILE A 204 22.31 -2.65 -16.14
C ILE A 204 22.07 -4.05 -16.73
N ASN A 205 22.07 -4.23 -18.05
CA ASN A 205 21.91 -5.54 -18.67
C ASN A 205 23.07 -6.48 -18.30
N ALA A 206 24.30 -5.99 -18.25
CA ALA A 206 25.44 -6.76 -17.74
C ALA A 206 25.31 -7.09 -16.24
N LEU A 207 24.75 -6.19 -15.44
CA LEU A 207 24.53 -6.38 -14.01
C LEU A 207 23.51 -7.50 -13.71
N ARG A 208 22.50 -7.72 -14.57
CA ARG A 208 21.37 -8.64 -14.31
C ARG A 208 21.79 -10.07 -13.99
N GLN A 209 22.88 -10.56 -14.58
CA GLN A 209 23.40 -11.92 -14.32
C GLN A 209 23.83 -12.11 -12.86
N GLN A 210 24.22 -11.05 -12.17
CA GLN A 210 24.72 -11.07 -10.79
C GLN A 210 23.72 -10.50 -9.79
N THR A 211 22.41 -10.54 -10.10
CA THR A 211 21.33 -10.17 -9.19
C THR A 211 20.58 -11.41 -8.71
N LEU A 212 19.86 -11.31 -7.58
CA LEU A 212 18.96 -12.38 -7.16
C LEU A 212 17.83 -12.56 -8.18
N GLU A 213 17.35 -13.80 -8.35
CA GLU A 213 16.28 -14.15 -9.31
C GLU A 213 14.99 -13.33 -9.08
N THR A 214 14.75 -12.92 -7.85
CA THR A 214 13.60 -12.11 -7.43
C THR A 214 13.74 -10.62 -7.72
N ALA A 215 14.94 -10.15 -8.07
CA ALA A 215 15.17 -8.76 -8.43
C ALA A 215 14.50 -8.40 -9.76
N ARG A 216 13.99 -7.17 -9.85
CA ARG A 216 13.48 -6.61 -11.11
C ARG A 216 14.05 -5.22 -11.31
N ILE A 217 14.62 -4.98 -12.50
CA ILE A 217 15.10 -3.65 -12.91
C ILE A 217 14.51 -3.41 -14.29
N HIS A 218 13.62 -2.45 -14.42
CA HIS A 218 12.98 -2.11 -15.69
C HIS A 218 12.89 -0.60 -15.84
N GLY A 219 12.94 -0.11 -17.06
CA GLY A 219 12.94 1.34 -17.30
C GLY A 219 12.74 1.68 -18.76
N ILE A 220 12.62 2.97 -19.00
CA ILE A 220 12.40 3.57 -20.31
C ILE A 220 13.37 4.75 -20.51
N ILE A 221 13.59 5.12 -21.77
CA ILE A 221 14.16 6.41 -22.16
C ILE A 221 13.01 7.39 -22.30
N SER A 222 12.89 8.36 -21.38
CA SER A 222 11.83 9.37 -21.41
C SER A 222 12.21 10.58 -22.27
N ASN A 223 13.52 10.83 -22.48
CA ASN A 223 14.04 11.82 -23.41
C ASN A 223 15.35 11.31 -24.05
N GLY A 224 15.40 11.26 -25.37
CA GLY A 224 16.57 10.79 -26.12
C GLY A 224 17.19 11.86 -27.04
N GLY A 225 16.80 13.13 -26.92
CA GLY A 225 17.24 14.23 -27.79
C GLY A 225 16.15 14.77 -28.71
N LYS A 226 16.51 15.70 -29.59
CA LYS A 226 15.55 16.48 -30.40
C LYS A 226 15.56 16.13 -31.88
N ALA A 227 16.74 15.89 -32.47
CA ALA A 227 16.91 15.62 -33.89
C ALA A 227 18.18 14.81 -34.16
N ALA A 228 18.14 13.94 -35.16
CA ALA A 228 19.24 12.99 -35.46
C ALA A 228 20.53 13.70 -35.94
N ASN A 229 20.44 14.92 -36.46
CA ASN A 229 21.58 15.69 -36.90
C ASN A 229 22.20 16.61 -35.84
N ILE A 230 21.73 16.52 -34.61
CA ILE A 230 22.21 17.31 -33.45
C ILE A 230 22.64 16.34 -32.36
N ILE A 231 23.88 16.43 -31.87
CA ILE A 231 24.32 15.68 -30.69
C ILE A 231 23.44 16.05 -29.48
N PRO A 232 22.74 15.12 -28.84
CA PRO A 232 21.88 15.41 -27.70
C PRO A 232 22.65 15.96 -26.49
N ASP A 233 22.23 17.12 -26.00
CA ASP A 233 22.75 17.75 -24.77
C ASP A 233 22.00 17.34 -23.52
N LEU A 234 20.85 16.69 -23.68
CA LEU A 234 20.02 16.18 -22.59
C LEU A 234 19.40 14.84 -22.98
N ALA A 235 19.56 13.85 -22.12
CA ALA A 235 18.85 12.60 -22.20
C ALA A 235 18.44 12.14 -20.79
N VAL A 236 17.25 11.51 -20.70
CA VAL A 236 16.65 11.10 -19.41
C VAL A 236 16.17 9.67 -19.51
N ALA A 237 16.46 8.88 -18.49
CA ALA A 237 15.94 7.53 -18.30
C ALA A 237 15.28 7.37 -16.94
N ASN A 238 14.12 6.71 -16.91
CA ASN A 238 13.39 6.41 -15.69
C ASN A 238 13.41 4.91 -15.44
N PHE A 239 13.78 4.50 -14.23
CA PHE A 239 13.89 3.10 -13.83
C PHE A 239 13.13 2.81 -12.55
N TYR A 240 12.51 1.62 -12.49
CA TYR A 240 12.12 0.97 -11.25
C TYR A 240 13.12 -0.13 -10.90
N VAL A 241 13.56 -0.13 -9.64
CA VAL A 241 14.36 -1.20 -9.04
C VAL A 241 13.51 -1.85 -7.95
N ARG A 242 13.33 -3.17 -8.03
CA ARG A 242 12.52 -3.94 -7.07
C ARG A 242 13.31 -5.10 -6.49
N ALA A 243 13.09 -5.37 -5.20
CA ALA A 243 13.71 -6.48 -4.48
C ALA A 243 12.77 -7.05 -3.42
N GLN A 244 13.00 -8.30 -3.01
CA GLN A 244 12.19 -8.96 -1.98
C GLN A 244 12.34 -8.33 -0.59
N THR A 245 13.49 -7.71 -0.29
CA THR A 245 13.76 -7.09 1.00
C THR A 245 14.30 -5.69 0.82
N LEU A 246 13.98 -4.81 1.74
CA LEU A 246 14.48 -3.43 1.76
C LEU A 246 16.02 -3.39 1.86
N SER A 247 16.63 -4.31 2.59
CA SER A 247 18.10 -4.39 2.72
C SER A 247 18.75 -4.68 1.37
N TYR A 248 18.25 -5.66 0.63
CA TYR A 248 18.77 -5.99 -0.70
C TYR A 248 18.42 -4.92 -1.75
N LEU A 249 17.25 -4.26 -1.63
CA LEU A 249 16.91 -3.13 -2.48
C LEU A 249 17.96 -2.02 -2.39
N LYS A 250 18.37 -1.64 -1.17
CA LYS A 250 19.39 -0.60 -0.95
C LYS A 250 20.72 -0.97 -1.61
N GLU A 251 21.16 -2.20 -1.47
CA GLU A 251 22.36 -2.71 -2.15
C GLU A 251 22.23 -2.64 -3.67
N LEU A 252 21.10 -3.15 -4.21
CA LEU A 252 20.86 -3.21 -5.66
C LEU A 252 20.76 -1.82 -6.28
N VAL A 253 20.10 -0.88 -5.60
CA VAL A 253 19.99 0.53 -6.02
C VAL A 253 21.37 1.17 -6.16
N GLU A 254 22.28 0.96 -5.19
CA GLU A 254 23.63 1.50 -5.30
C GLU A 254 24.40 0.89 -6.45
N ARG A 255 24.20 -0.39 -6.76
CA ARG A 255 24.79 -1.03 -7.95
C ARG A 255 24.26 -0.43 -9.25
N VAL A 256 22.96 -0.13 -9.33
CA VAL A 256 22.35 0.56 -10.48
C VAL A 256 22.86 2.00 -10.60
N LYS A 257 22.97 2.74 -9.51
CA LYS A 257 23.57 4.09 -9.46
C LYS A 257 25.04 4.06 -9.91
N ASN A 258 25.79 3.01 -9.59
CA ASN A 258 27.16 2.85 -10.05
C ASN A 258 27.24 2.59 -11.57
N CYS A 259 26.27 1.88 -12.16
CA CYS A 259 26.17 1.75 -13.62
C CYS A 259 26.00 3.12 -14.28
N ALA A 260 25.17 4.00 -13.70
CA ALA A 260 24.96 5.35 -14.21
C ALA A 260 26.21 6.23 -14.07
N ARG A 261 26.92 6.15 -12.92
CA ARG A 261 28.19 6.87 -12.70
C ARG A 261 29.26 6.44 -13.71
N GLY A 262 29.38 5.11 -13.96
CA GLY A 262 30.28 4.57 -14.96
C GLY A 262 29.95 5.02 -16.39
N ALA A 263 28.66 5.05 -16.74
CA ALA A 263 28.18 5.56 -18.03
C ALA A 263 28.53 7.04 -18.23
N ALA A 264 28.29 7.86 -17.21
CA ALA A 264 28.62 9.29 -17.26
C ALA A 264 30.12 9.54 -17.42
N LEU A 265 30.94 8.80 -16.67
CA LEU A 265 32.40 8.90 -16.75
C LEU A 265 32.91 8.53 -18.16
N ALA A 266 32.39 7.45 -18.74
CA ALA A 266 32.80 6.97 -20.05
C ALA A 266 32.41 7.90 -21.20
N THR A 267 31.29 8.62 -21.07
CA THR A 267 30.77 9.53 -22.11
C THR A 267 31.12 11.00 -21.88
N GLY A 268 31.73 11.33 -20.74
CA GLY A 268 32.07 12.70 -20.37
C GLY A 268 30.85 13.57 -20.00
N THR A 269 29.68 12.96 -19.77
CA THR A 269 28.44 13.64 -19.40
C THR A 269 28.39 13.98 -17.92
N THR A 270 27.60 14.98 -17.54
CA THR A 270 27.20 15.23 -16.15
C THR A 270 25.96 14.42 -15.83
N LEU A 271 25.92 13.78 -14.65
CA LEU A 271 24.82 12.92 -14.19
C LEU A 271 24.11 13.54 -12.99
N GLU A 272 22.79 13.64 -13.09
CA GLU A 272 21.89 13.91 -11.95
C GLU A 272 21.01 12.68 -11.72
N MET A 273 20.73 12.37 -10.45
CA MET A 273 19.91 11.21 -10.03
C MET A 273 18.92 11.70 -8.98
N GLU A 274 17.66 11.41 -9.20
CA GLU A 274 16.60 11.75 -8.25
C GLU A 274 15.52 10.65 -8.21
N ASN A 275 14.84 10.51 -7.08
CA ASN A 275 13.66 9.67 -7.00
C ASN A 275 12.48 10.47 -7.56
N TYR A 276 11.82 9.97 -8.60
CA TYR A 276 10.67 10.64 -9.21
C TYR A 276 9.32 10.16 -8.66
N GLU A 277 9.33 9.10 -7.85
CA GLU A 277 8.20 8.59 -7.08
C GLU A 277 8.66 8.15 -5.68
N THR A 278 7.70 8.01 -4.76
CA THR A 278 7.97 7.53 -3.40
C THR A 278 8.43 6.07 -3.43
N SER A 279 9.49 5.78 -2.69
CA SER A 279 10.01 4.43 -2.51
C SER A 279 9.21 3.69 -1.44
N PHE A 280 8.91 2.42 -1.67
CA PHE A 280 8.17 1.56 -0.73
C PHE A 280 9.05 0.46 -0.17
N ALA A 281 8.89 0.17 1.11
CA ALA A 281 9.47 -1.00 1.75
C ALA A 281 8.69 -2.28 1.34
N ASN A 282 9.31 -3.45 1.48
CA ASN A 282 8.60 -4.72 1.31
C ASN A 282 7.67 -4.99 2.49
N LEU A 283 6.53 -5.63 2.23
CA LEU A 283 5.62 -6.09 3.27
C LEU A 283 6.23 -7.27 4.05
N VAL A 284 6.38 -7.08 5.36
CA VAL A 284 6.78 -8.11 6.34
C VAL A 284 5.53 -8.56 7.08
N THR A 285 4.83 -9.55 6.52
CA THR A 285 3.63 -10.10 7.16
C THR A 285 3.96 -10.76 8.49
N ASN A 286 3.24 -10.38 9.56
CA ASN A 286 3.27 -11.09 10.82
C ASN A 286 2.42 -12.37 10.71
N LYS A 287 3.08 -13.50 10.72
CA LYS A 287 2.45 -14.82 10.49
C LYS A 287 1.43 -15.17 11.56
N LYS A 288 1.76 -14.96 12.83
CA LYS A 288 0.87 -15.26 13.96
C LYS A 288 -0.42 -14.43 13.88
N LEU A 289 -0.32 -13.15 13.54
CA LEU A 289 -1.47 -12.28 13.34
C LEU A 289 -2.30 -12.72 12.12
N SER A 290 -1.65 -13.09 11.00
CA SER A 290 -2.32 -13.61 9.81
C SER A 290 -3.07 -14.92 10.09
N GLU A 291 -2.47 -15.84 10.82
CA GLU A 291 -3.13 -17.10 11.26
C GLU A 291 -4.35 -16.82 12.16
N THR A 292 -4.28 -15.78 12.99
CA THR A 292 -5.41 -15.37 13.86
C THR A 292 -6.55 -14.81 13.00
N TYR A 293 -6.26 -13.98 12.02
CA TYR A 293 -7.24 -13.46 11.06
C TYR A 293 -7.88 -14.59 10.25
N GLU A 294 -7.08 -15.53 9.74
CA GLU A 294 -7.56 -16.70 8.98
C GLU A 294 -8.51 -17.58 9.83
N LYS A 295 -8.18 -17.84 11.10
CA LYS A 295 -9.07 -18.54 12.01
C LYS A 295 -10.43 -17.87 12.15
N ASN A 296 -10.46 -16.54 12.16
CA ASN A 296 -11.68 -15.75 12.24
C ASN A 296 -12.48 -15.74 10.93
N LEU A 297 -11.85 -15.94 9.78
CA LEU A 297 -12.54 -16.23 8.51
C LEU A 297 -13.15 -17.66 8.55
N ILE A 298 -12.38 -18.64 8.96
CA ILE A 298 -12.85 -20.05 9.07
C ILE A 298 -14.01 -20.16 10.07
N LEU A 299 -13.99 -19.43 11.18
CA LEU A 299 -15.10 -19.33 12.13
C LEU A 299 -16.40 -18.85 11.49
N GLN A 300 -16.32 -18.05 10.43
CA GLN A 300 -17.47 -17.59 9.66
C GLN A 300 -17.93 -18.60 8.60
N GLY A 301 -17.25 -19.74 8.46
CA GLY A 301 -17.55 -20.79 7.47
C GLY A 301 -16.80 -20.59 6.14
N ILE A 302 -15.86 -19.66 6.06
CA ILE A 302 -15.07 -19.39 4.86
C ILE A 302 -13.92 -20.42 4.81
N THR A 303 -13.97 -21.32 3.84
CA THR A 303 -12.97 -22.39 3.69
C THR A 303 -12.03 -22.19 2.50
N LYS A 304 -12.43 -21.36 1.50
CA LYS A 304 -11.58 -21.04 0.37
C LYS A 304 -10.75 -19.79 0.70
N ILE A 305 -9.56 -20.00 1.25
CA ILE A 305 -8.58 -18.95 1.54
C ILE A 305 -7.29 -19.33 0.80
N VAL A 306 -6.84 -18.47 -0.12
CA VAL A 306 -5.70 -18.76 -0.98
C VAL A 306 -4.48 -17.93 -0.57
N ASP A 307 -3.30 -18.36 -0.97
CA ASP A 307 -2.09 -17.57 -0.78
C ASP A 307 -2.09 -16.38 -1.74
N LYS A 308 -1.69 -15.21 -1.23
CA LYS A 308 -1.51 -14.03 -2.07
C LYS A 308 -0.17 -14.14 -2.78
N GLU A 309 -0.20 -14.48 -4.06
CA GLU A 309 0.96 -14.33 -4.93
C GLU A 309 1.08 -12.86 -5.34
N GLY A 310 2.25 -12.26 -5.15
CA GLY A 310 2.41 -10.85 -5.50
C GLY A 310 3.85 -10.44 -5.71
N PHE A 311 4.09 -9.85 -6.89
CA PHE A 311 5.30 -9.11 -7.23
C PHE A 311 5.05 -7.58 -7.19
N GLY A 312 3.87 -7.15 -6.74
CA GLY A 312 3.53 -5.75 -6.55
C GLY A 312 4.22 -5.13 -5.34
N SER A 313 4.11 -3.82 -5.23
CA SER A 313 4.55 -3.04 -4.08
C SER A 313 3.35 -2.33 -3.48
N THR A 314 3.38 -2.05 -2.19
CA THR A 314 2.37 -1.27 -1.47
C THR A 314 3.05 -0.56 -0.30
N ASP A 315 2.60 0.62 0.04
CA ASP A 315 3.10 1.39 1.18
C ASP A 315 2.72 0.77 2.55
N MET A 316 1.87 -0.29 2.57
CA MET A 316 1.70 -1.18 3.74
C MET A 316 3.02 -1.85 4.15
N GLY A 317 3.97 -1.97 3.22
CA GLY A 317 5.33 -2.39 3.52
C GLY A 317 5.94 -1.54 4.62
N ASP A 318 5.88 -0.22 4.51
CA ASP A 318 6.47 0.73 5.46
C ASP A 318 5.83 0.62 6.85
N VAL A 319 4.52 0.41 6.94
CA VAL A 319 3.82 0.11 8.21
C VAL A 319 4.36 -1.17 8.84
N SER A 320 4.59 -2.22 8.03
CA SER A 320 5.04 -3.53 8.50
C SER A 320 6.46 -3.53 9.08
N HIS A 321 7.25 -2.51 8.79
CA HIS A 321 8.55 -2.28 9.43
C HIS A 321 8.45 -1.54 10.78
N CYS A 322 7.29 -0.92 11.07
CA CYS A 322 7.07 -0.17 12.32
C CYS A 322 6.34 -1.00 13.39
N CYS A 323 5.35 -1.81 13.01
CA CYS A 323 4.57 -2.64 13.92
C CYS A 323 4.11 -3.96 13.25
N PRO A 324 3.70 -4.98 14.04
CA PRO A 324 3.11 -6.22 13.53
C PRO A 324 1.94 -5.92 12.60
N THR A 325 2.03 -6.36 11.34
CA THR A 325 1.09 -5.95 10.28
C THR A 325 0.63 -7.12 9.43
N ILE A 326 -0.64 -7.07 8.97
CA ILE A 326 -1.19 -7.93 7.93
C ILE A 326 -1.91 -7.13 6.87
N HIS A 327 -1.88 -7.67 5.63
CA HIS A 327 -2.55 -7.12 4.47
C HIS A 327 -3.19 -8.23 3.61
N PRO A 328 -4.18 -8.96 4.15
CA PRO A 328 -4.95 -9.95 3.40
C PRO A 328 -5.93 -9.28 2.44
N SER A 329 -6.71 -10.12 1.70
CA SER A 329 -7.72 -9.58 0.79
C SER A 329 -9.06 -10.29 0.95
N PHE A 330 -10.15 -9.61 0.53
CA PHE A 330 -11.51 -10.14 0.48
C PHE A 330 -12.08 -10.07 -0.94
N PRO A 331 -12.96 -11.02 -1.35
CA PRO A 331 -13.48 -11.06 -2.70
C PRO A 331 -14.59 -10.02 -2.95
N LEU A 332 -14.57 -9.41 -4.13
CA LEU A 332 -15.68 -8.60 -4.66
C LEU A 332 -16.73 -9.46 -5.38
N THR A 333 -16.31 -10.60 -5.90
CA THR A 333 -17.13 -11.51 -6.72
C THR A 333 -16.63 -12.94 -6.59
N THR A 334 -17.31 -13.88 -7.25
CA THR A 334 -16.84 -15.27 -7.39
C THR A 334 -16.00 -15.51 -8.65
N ASN A 335 -15.87 -14.52 -9.52
CA ASN A 335 -15.16 -14.60 -10.79
C ASN A 335 -13.80 -13.90 -10.69
N HIS A 336 -12.89 -14.31 -11.58
CA HIS A 336 -11.63 -13.60 -11.72
C HIS A 336 -11.87 -12.19 -12.27
N LEU A 337 -11.31 -11.19 -11.58
CA LEU A 337 -11.27 -9.80 -12.03
C LEU A 337 -9.83 -9.27 -11.94
N THR A 338 -9.42 -8.61 -13.01
CA THR A 338 -8.12 -7.92 -13.03
C THR A 338 -8.27 -6.57 -12.35
N GLY A 339 -7.43 -6.30 -11.36
CA GLY A 339 -7.32 -4.97 -10.73
C GLY A 339 -6.94 -3.89 -11.76
N HIS A 340 -7.17 -2.62 -11.40
CA HIS A 340 -6.93 -1.46 -12.27
C HIS A 340 -7.74 -1.50 -13.57
N SER A 341 -8.99 -1.99 -13.48
CA SER A 341 -9.95 -2.03 -14.59
C SER A 341 -11.28 -1.40 -14.21
N VAL A 342 -12.06 -1.01 -15.23
CA VAL A 342 -13.42 -0.48 -15.04
C VAL A 342 -14.34 -1.56 -14.47
N GLU A 343 -14.16 -2.80 -14.90
CA GLU A 343 -14.91 -3.96 -14.41
C GLU A 343 -14.69 -4.18 -12.91
N PHE A 344 -13.43 -4.01 -12.43
CA PHE A 344 -13.10 -4.08 -11.01
C PHE A 344 -13.77 -2.95 -10.23
N ALA A 345 -13.72 -1.71 -10.74
CA ALA A 345 -14.39 -0.57 -10.13
C ALA A 345 -15.92 -0.82 -10.02
N CYS A 346 -16.56 -1.28 -11.10
CA CYS A 346 -17.99 -1.59 -11.11
C CYS A 346 -18.37 -2.69 -10.10
N ALA A 347 -17.49 -3.66 -9.86
CA ALA A 347 -17.74 -4.75 -8.92
C ALA A 347 -17.80 -4.27 -7.45
N THR A 348 -17.14 -3.18 -7.10
CA THR A 348 -17.08 -2.66 -5.71
C THR A 348 -18.41 -2.20 -5.13
N VAL A 349 -19.42 -1.97 -5.98
CA VAL A 349 -20.78 -1.54 -5.59
C VAL A 349 -21.84 -2.60 -5.86
N GLN A 350 -21.43 -3.83 -6.21
CA GLN A 350 -22.36 -4.94 -6.42
C GLN A 350 -22.70 -5.67 -5.11
N PRO A 351 -23.85 -6.35 -5.04
CA PRO A 351 -24.26 -7.06 -3.82
C PRO A 351 -23.24 -8.07 -3.28
N GLU A 352 -22.51 -8.76 -4.17
CA GLU A 352 -21.49 -9.74 -3.80
C GLU A 352 -20.32 -9.08 -3.05
N ALA A 353 -19.93 -7.86 -3.42
CA ALA A 353 -18.85 -7.13 -2.77
C ALA A 353 -19.16 -6.83 -1.30
N TYR A 354 -20.41 -6.50 -0.98
CA TYR A 354 -20.85 -6.25 0.40
C TYR A 354 -20.84 -7.51 1.26
N LYS A 355 -20.95 -8.70 0.66
CA LYS A 355 -20.73 -9.96 1.36
C LYS A 355 -19.27 -10.11 1.77
N GLY A 356 -18.33 -9.92 0.83
CA GLY A 356 -16.89 -9.95 1.13
C GLY A 356 -16.48 -8.90 2.16
N MET A 357 -17.01 -7.67 2.03
CA MET A 357 -16.85 -6.60 3.01
C MET A 357 -17.30 -7.01 4.42
N LYS A 358 -18.49 -7.61 4.56
CA LYS A 358 -19.00 -8.12 5.83
C LYS A 358 -18.07 -9.14 6.45
N GLU A 359 -17.64 -10.11 5.67
CA GLU A 359 -16.75 -11.19 6.09
C GLU A 359 -15.40 -10.64 6.57
N ALA A 360 -14.82 -9.70 5.83
CA ALA A 360 -13.56 -9.05 6.18
C ALA A 360 -13.67 -8.16 7.45
N ALA A 361 -14.70 -7.34 7.52
CA ALA A 361 -14.92 -6.45 8.67
C ALA A 361 -15.14 -7.24 9.97
N ILE A 362 -15.92 -8.32 9.93
CA ILE A 362 -16.13 -9.22 11.08
C ILE A 362 -14.82 -9.92 11.46
N ALA A 363 -14.04 -10.41 10.49
CA ALA A 363 -12.77 -11.08 10.77
C ALA A 363 -11.75 -10.12 11.43
N MET A 364 -11.67 -8.86 10.97
CA MET A 364 -10.83 -7.83 11.61
C MET A 364 -11.28 -7.54 13.04
N ALA A 365 -12.59 -7.36 13.26
CA ALA A 365 -13.13 -7.08 14.59
C ALA A 365 -12.88 -8.24 15.57
N LEU A 366 -13.08 -9.48 15.13
CA LEU A 366 -12.80 -10.67 15.95
C LEU A 366 -11.30 -10.82 16.23
N THR A 367 -10.43 -10.54 15.27
CA THR A 367 -8.97 -10.58 15.43
C THR A 367 -8.52 -9.56 16.47
N ALA A 368 -9.04 -8.35 16.42
CA ALA A 368 -8.76 -7.32 17.43
C ALA A 368 -9.25 -7.75 18.83
N MET A 369 -10.43 -8.38 18.92
CA MET A 369 -10.93 -8.91 20.19
C MET A 369 -10.03 -10.03 20.74
N ASP A 370 -9.51 -10.91 19.89
CA ASP A 370 -8.52 -11.93 20.31
C ASP A 370 -7.27 -11.27 20.90
N ILE A 371 -6.79 -10.17 20.29
CA ILE A 371 -5.65 -9.39 20.79
C ILE A 371 -5.93 -8.75 22.14
N PHE A 372 -7.10 -8.12 22.30
CA PHE A 372 -7.47 -7.45 23.55
C PHE A 372 -7.67 -8.42 24.72
N THR A 373 -8.16 -9.63 24.45
CA THR A 373 -8.51 -10.61 25.47
C THR A 373 -7.46 -11.69 25.72
N ASN A 374 -6.41 -11.75 24.90
CA ASN A 374 -5.35 -12.74 25.02
C ASN A 374 -3.94 -12.08 25.03
N PRO A 375 -3.44 -11.66 26.19
CA PRO A 375 -2.11 -11.05 26.32
C PRO A 375 -0.96 -11.94 25.84
N GLN A 376 -1.10 -13.27 25.94
CA GLN A 376 -0.09 -14.20 25.47
C GLN A 376 0.01 -14.20 23.94
N LEU A 377 -1.12 -14.14 23.23
CA LEU A 377 -1.16 -14.02 21.78
C LEU A 377 -0.47 -12.71 21.31
N LEU A 378 -0.78 -11.59 21.96
CA LEU A 378 -0.13 -10.32 21.66
C LEU A 378 1.38 -10.37 21.88
N LYS A 379 1.83 -11.02 22.95
CA LYS A 379 3.25 -11.23 23.23
C LYS A 379 3.93 -12.03 22.12
N GLU A 380 3.34 -13.13 21.67
CA GLU A 380 3.88 -13.97 20.59
C GLU A 380 3.97 -13.19 19.26
N ILE A 381 2.96 -12.40 18.92
CA ILE A 381 2.93 -11.52 17.74
C ILE A 381 4.09 -10.51 17.79
N LYS A 382 4.29 -9.86 18.93
CA LYS A 382 5.38 -8.89 19.13
C LYS A 382 6.78 -9.53 19.11
N GLU A 383 6.91 -10.72 19.64
CA GLU A 383 8.17 -11.49 19.61
C GLU A 383 8.53 -11.89 18.18
N GLU A 384 7.55 -12.37 17.40
CA GLU A 384 7.74 -12.66 15.98
C GLU A 384 8.19 -11.40 15.21
N PHE A 385 7.52 -10.27 15.41
CA PHE A 385 7.89 -9.00 14.78
C PHE A 385 9.33 -8.58 15.09
N LYS A 386 9.74 -8.65 16.37
CA LYS A 386 11.12 -8.34 16.76
C LYS A 386 12.15 -9.22 16.07
N ASN A 387 11.82 -10.48 15.83
CA ASN A 387 12.72 -11.44 15.20
C ASN A 387 12.73 -11.31 13.66
N SER A 388 11.66 -10.86 13.04
CA SER A 388 11.56 -10.66 11.59
C SER A 388 12.20 -9.35 11.11
N SER A 389 12.32 -8.35 11.96
CA SER A 389 12.91 -7.04 11.65
C SER A 389 14.45 -7.02 11.73
N LYS A 390 15.10 -8.16 11.90
CA LYS A 390 16.54 -8.36 11.89
C LYS A 390 16.98 -9.00 10.58
#